data_559db3fc80e58aa1d7c6383ead5ee6ce
#
_entry.id   559db3fc80e58aa1d7c6383ead5ee6ce
#
_cell.length_a   1.000
_cell.length_b   1.000
_cell.length_c   1.000
_cell.angle_alpha   90.00
_cell.angle_beta   90.00
_cell.angle_gamma   90.00
#
_symmetry.space_group_name_H-M   'P 1'
#
loop_
_entity.id
_entity.type
_entity.pdbx_description
1 polymer ?
#
loop_
_entity_poly.entity_id
_entity_poly.type
_entity_poly.pdbx_seq_one_letter_code
_entity_poly.pdbx_strand_id
1 'polypeptide(L)'
;MRVIATGSAEQAASSTPRHPSGKKLFDIADVVIDTRVPAGDSSVPLSGHQDNVGPVSTMAFVTVVWMTITTVAEILAARGVRLYIHPSHNVPGDTTAHDRLDSALGEYKRRIAGV
;
A
#
# COMPACT_ATOMS: atom_id res chain seq x y z
N MET A 1 -10.49 -16.89 3.09
CA MET A 1 -9.74 -15.73 2.57
C MET A 1 -8.99 -15.10 3.75
N ARG A 2 -7.71 -14.78 3.60
CA ARG A 2 -6.96 -14.04 4.62
C ARG A 2 -7.09 -12.53 4.38
N VAL A 3 -7.19 -11.77 5.46
CA VAL A 3 -7.38 -10.32 5.44
C VAL A 3 -6.15 -9.64 6.05
N ILE A 4 -5.55 -8.72 5.31
CA ILE A 4 -4.50 -7.85 5.80
C ILE A 4 -5.10 -6.46 5.93
N ALA A 5 -5.03 -5.88 7.12
CA ALA A 5 -5.49 -4.52 7.39
C ALA A 5 -4.30 -3.59 7.59
N THR A 6 -4.34 -2.42 6.96
CA THR A 6 -3.34 -1.37 7.14
C THR A 6 -4.03 -0.12 7.64
N GLY A 7 -3.49 0.51 8.68
CA GLY A 7 -4.06 1.73 9.25
C GLY A 7 -3.36 2.13 10.54
N SER A 8 -3.87 3.16 11.20
CA SER A 8 -3.36 3.63 12.49
C SER A 8 -3.98 2.83 13.64
N ALA A 9 -3.14 2.17 14.42
CA ALA A 9 -3.59 1.49 15.64
C ALA A 9 -4.10 2.50 16.68
N GLU A 10 -3.48 3.65 16.80
CA GLU A 10 -3.90 4.73 17.70
C GLU A 10 -5.29 5.27 17.33
N GLN A 11 -5.53 5.56 16.03
CA GLN A 11 -6.85 5.96 15.54
C GLN A 11 -7.88 4.84 15.76
N ALA A 12 -7.51 3.60 15.52
CA ALA A 12 -8.39 2.46 15.73
C ALA A 12 -8.75 2.31 17.20
N ALA A 13 -7.82 2.53 18.13
CA ALA A 13 -8.07 2.48 19.57
C ALA A 13 -9.01 3.59 20.03
N SER A 14 -8.83 4.82 19.55
CA SER A 14 -9.61 6.00 19.94
C SER A 14 -11.01 6.05 19.31
N SER A 15 -11.27 5.30 18.25
CA SER A 15 -12.55 5.35 17.54
C SER A 15 -13.56 4.32 18.09
N THR A 16 -14.86 4.63 17.96
CA THR A 16 -15.95 3.70 18.27
C THR A 16 -16.32 2.88 17.03
N PRO A 17 -16.54 1.55 17.16
CA PRO A 17 -17.03 0.74 16.05
C PRO A 17 -18.39 1.25 15.55
N ARG A 18 -18.54 1.40 14.26
CA ARG A 18 -19.82 1.82 13.62
C ARG A 18 -20.61 0.65 13.04
N HIS A 19 -19.97 -0.52 12.89
CA HIS A 19 -20.63 -1.71 12.40
C HIS A 19 -21.47 -2.37 13.49
N PRO A 20 -22.67 -2.93 13.19
CA PRO A 20 -23.55 -3.57 14.18
C PRO A 20 -22.90 -4.71 14.99
N SER A 21 -21.87 -5.37 14.45
CA SER A 21 -21.13 -6.42 15.16
C SER A 21 -20.31 -5.91 16.34
N GLY A 22 -20.15 -4.58 16.51
CA GLY A 22 -19.29 -3.99 17.51
C GLY A 22 -17.78 -4.19 17.25
N LYS A 23 -17.41 -4.76 16.10
CA LYS A 23 -16.00 -5.02 15.73
C LYS A 23 -15.44 -3.96 14.80
N LYS A 24 -14.16 -3.67 14.98
CA LYS A 24 -13.35 -2.85 14.08
C LYS A 24 -12.61 -3.72 13.07
N LEU A 25 -12.04 -3.12 12.02
CA LEU A 25 -11.28 -3.82 11.02
C LEU A 25 -10.11 -4.63 11.62
N PHE A 26 -9.40 -4.04 12.58
CA PHE A 26 -8.26 -4.68 13.24
C PHE A 26 -8.64 -5.88 14.11
N ASP A 27 -9.89 -5.94 14.58
CA ASP A 27 -10.39 -7.07 15.38
C ASP A 27 -10.65 -8.33 14.53
N ILE A 28 -10.78 -8.16 13.22
CA ILE A 28 -11.14 -9.24 12.28
C ILE A 28 -10.05 -9.55 11.26
N ALA A 29 -8.99 -8.75 11.19
CA ALA A 29 -7.88 -8.97 10.27
C ALA A 29 -6.96 -10.09 10.78
N ASP A 30 -6.47 -10.93 9.85
CA ASP A 30 -5.46 -11.94 10.14
C ASP A 30 -4.07 -11.34 10.38
N VAL A 31 -3.80 -10.21 9.70
CA VAL A 31 -2.55 -9.44 9.82
C VAL A 31 -2.89 -7.96 9.89
N VAL A 32 -2.29 -7.25 10.84
CA VAL A 32 -2.43 -5.80 10.99
C VAL A 32 -1.07 -5.15 10.75
N ILE A 33 -1.03 -4.16 9.87
CA ILE A 33 0.13 -3.29 9.65
C ILE A 33 -0.20 -1.91 10.20
N ASP A 34 0.43 -1.56 11.32
CA ASP A 34 0.26 -0.25 11.95
C ASP A 34 1.09 0.81 11.23
N THR A 35 0.44 1.81 10.67
CA THR A 35 1.09 2.95 9.99
C THR A 35 1.73 3.94 10.95
N ARG A 36 1.47 3.85 12.26
CA ARG A 36 1.94 4.77 13.29
C ARG A 36 1.51 6.22 13.08
N VAL A 37 0.47 6.43 12.29
CA VAL A 37 -0.14 7.76 12.12
C VAL A 37 -0.87 8.14 13.39
N PRO A 38 -0.73 9.38 13.89
CA PRO A 38 -1.42 9.82 15.10
C PRO A 38 -2.94 9.84 14.91
N ALA A 39 -3.68 9.69 16.01
CA ALA A 39 -5.12 9.88 15.98
C ALA A 39 -5.47 11.30 15.49
N GLY A 40 -6.48 11.40 14.61
CA GLY A 40 -6.83 12.65 13.95
C GLY A 40 -6.03 13.01 12.70
N ASP A 41 -5.03 12.18 12.34
CA ASP A 41 -4.25 12.25 11.09
C ASP A 41 -3.30 13.45 10.96
N SER A 42 -3.74 14.67 11.29
CA SER A 42 -2.94 15.88 11.15
C SER A 42 -1.91 16.01 12.27
N SER A 43 -0.64 16.25 11.91
CA SER A 43 0.49 16.12 12.85
C SER A 43 1.18 17.45 13.20
N VAL A 44 0.84 18.55 12.52
CA VAL A 44 1.51 19.86 12.73
C VAL A 44 0.60 20.79 13.54
N PRO A 45 0.94 21.11 14.79
CA PRO A 45 0.17 22.08 15.56
C PRO A 45 0.31 23.48 14.97
N LEU A 46 -0.79 24.21 14.94
CA LEU A 46 -0.83 25.59 14.44
C LEU A 46 -1.13 26.54 15.59
N SER A 47 -0.24 27.53 15.81
CA SER A 47 -0.40 28.49 16.90
C SER A 47 -1.73 29.25 16.78
N GLY A 48 -2.47 29.33 17.88
CA GLY A 48 -3.77 30.00 17.92
C GLY A 48 -4.94 29.19 17.33
N HIS A 49 -4.72 27.95 16.92
CA HIS A 49 -5.76 27.06 16.40
C HIS A 49 -5.91 25.81 17.27
N GLN A 50 -7.12 25.27 17.34
CA GLN A 50 -7.41 24.06 18.09
C GLN A 50 -6.99 22.82 17.31
N ASP A 51 -7.13 22.85 15.98
CA ASP A 51 -6.87 21.72 15.11
C ASP A 51 -5.45 21.78 14.52
N ASN A 52 -4.84 20.62 14.37
CA ASN A 52 -3.58 20.45 13.65
C ASN A 52 -3.80 20.51 12.14
N VAL A 53 -2.74 20.81 11.39
CA VAL A 53 -2.69 20.72 9.93
C VAL A 53 -1.67 19.68 9.47
N GLY A 54 -1.62 19.40 8.18
CA GLY A 54 -0.68 18.44 7.60
C GLY A 54 -1.07 16.99 7.86
N PRO A 55 -2.08 16.46 7.15
CA PRO A 55 -2.45 15.06 7.22
C PRO A 55 -1.32 14.18 6.67
N VAL A 56 -0.99 13.09 7.37
CA VAL A 56 0.14 12.20 7.05
C VAL A 56 -0.28 10.79 6.65
N SER A 57 -1.57 10.44 6.80
CA SER A 57 -2.08 9.09 6.55
C SER A 57 -1.84 8.61 5.13
N THR A 58 -2.05 9.48 4.14
CA THR A 58 -1.87 9.13 2.72
C THR A 58 -0.42 8.75 2.43
N MET A 59 0.55 9.54 2.93
CA MET A 59 1.96 9.25 2.72
C MET A 59 2.40 7.97 3.43
N ALA A 60 1.96 7.78 4.67
CA ALA A 60 2.24 6.56 5.42
C ALA A 60 1.65 5.33 4.73
N PHE A 61 0.40 5.40 4.26
CA PHE A 61 -0.26 4.31 3.55
C PHE A 61 0.47 3.96 2.25
N VAL A 62 0.79 4.94 1.42
CA VAL A 62 1.54 4.72 0.17
C VAL A 62 2.89 4.08 0.45
N THR A 63 3.60 4.54 1.48
CA THR A 63 4.89 3.97 1.89
C THR A 63 4.74 2.49 2.27
N VAL A 64 3.79 2.15 3.14
CA VAL A 64 3.54 0.76 3.56
C VAL A 64 3.19 -0.14 2.38
N VAL A 65 2.33 0.34 1.47
CA VAL A 65 1.94 -0.42 0.27
C VAL A 65 3.16 -0.69 -0.61
N TRP A 66 3.98 0.32 -0.89
CA TRP A 66 5.19 0.12 -1.69
C TRP A 66 6.22 -0.77 -1.02
N MET A 67 6.45 -0.65 0.28
CA MET A 67 7.33 -1.55 1.03
C MET A 67 6.83 -3.00 0.93
N THR A 68 5.52 -3.22 1.05
CA THR A 68 4.93 -4.55 0.91
C THR A 68 5.12 -5.11 -0.50
N ILE A 69 4.83 -4.31 -1.53
CA ILE A 69 4.97 -4.72 -2.94
C ILE A 69 6.42 -5.07 -3.26
N THR A 70 7.38 -4.24 -2.84
CA THR A 70 8.81 -4.48 -3.11
C THR A 70 9.30 -5.73 -2.39
N THR A 71 8.93 -5.94 -1.13
CA THR A 71 9.29 -7.16 -0.38
C THR A 71 8.71 -8.42 -1.02
N VAL A 72 7.45 -8.37 -1.46
CA VAL A 72 6.83 -9.50 -2.18
C VAL A 72 7.57 -9.76 -3.51
N ALA A 73 7.92 -8.71 -4.25
CA ALA A 73 8.67 -8.86 -5.50
C ALA A 73 10.05 -9.50 -5.27
N GLU A 74 10.79 -9.08 -4.24
CA GLU A 74 12.08 -9.68 -3.86
C GLU A 74 11.93 -11.17 -3.52
N ILE A 75 10.93 -11.53 -2.70
CA ILE A 75 10.66 -12.93 -2.33
C ILE A 75 10.34 -13.78 -3.55
N LEU A 76 9.51 -13.27 -4.45
CA LEU A 76 9.13 -13.99 -5.66
C LEU A 76 10.32 -14.15 -6.62
N ALA A 77 11.11 -13.10 -6.80
CA ALA A 77 12.32 -13.15 -7.62
C ALA A 77 13.33 -14.19 -7.07
N ALA A 78 13.54 -14.21 -5.76
CA ALA A 78 14.40 -15.19 -5.09
C ALA A 78 13.90 -16.65 -5.26
N ARG A 79 12.60 -16.85 -5.49
CA ARG A 79 11.99 -18.13 -5.80
C ARG A 79 11.98 -18.49 -7.30
N GLY A 80 12.63 -17.68 -8.13
CA GLY A 80 12.68 -17.88 -9.58
C GLY A 80 11.36 -17.55 -10.30
N VAL A 81 10.42 -16.88 -9.64
CA VAL A 81 9.18 -16.45 -10.27
C VAL A 81 9.47 -15.28 -11.19
N ARG A 82 9.08 -15.40 -12.45
CA ARG A 82 9.22 -14.30 -13.41
C ARG A 82 8.25 -13.17 -13.06
N LEU A 83 8.82 -12.01 -12.82
CA LEU A 83 8.06 -10.78 -12.56
C LEU A 83 7.89 -9.96 -13.85
N TYR A 84 6.73 -9.33 -13.98
CA TYR A 84 6.44 -8.39 -15.05
C TYR A 84 6.42 -6.99 -14.45
N ILE A 85 7.50 -6.27 -14.65
CA ILE A 85 7.74 -4.95 -14.06
C ILE A 85 7.49 -3.90 -15.13
N HIS A 86 6.67 -2.91 -14.80
CA HIS A 86 6.50 -1.75 -15.66
C HIS A 86 7.78 -0.90 -15.63
N PRO A 87 8.50 -0.79 -16.74
CA PRO A 87 9.74 -0.03 -16.76
C PRO A 87 9.47 1.48 -16.68
N SER A 88 10.42 2.22 -16.11
CA SER A 88 10.41 3.67 -16.21
C SER A 88 10.91 4.12 -17.57
N HIS A 89 10.17 5.01 -18.22
CA HIS A 89 10.61 5.65 -19.48
C HIS A 89 11.55 6.84 -19.25
N ASN A 90 11.80 7.21 -18.00
CA ASN A 90 12.62 8.36 -17.61
C ASN A 90 14.07 7.98 -17.27
N VAL A 91 14.52 6.78 -17.66
CA VAL A 91 15.91 6.36 -17.45
C VAL A 91 16.76 6.81 -18.65
N PRO A 92 17.72 7.72 -18.46
CA PRO A 92 18.55 8.19 -19.56
C PRO A 92 19.30 7.02 -20.24
N GLY A 93 19.25 6.96 -21.58
CA GLY A 93 19.93 5.93 -22.37
C GLY A 93 19.20 4.58 -22.44
N ASP A 94 18.08 4.39 -21.76
CA ASP A 94 17.28 3.16 -21.88
C ASP A 94 16.34 3.24 -23.10
N THR A 95 16.79 2.70 -24.21
CA THR A 95 16.00 2.61 -25.46
C THR A 95 15.08 1.39 -25.49
N THR A 96 15.15 0.49 -24.51
CA THR A 96 14.42 -0.80 -24.49
C THR A 96 13.21 -0.81 -23.58
N ALA A 97 12.93 0.29 -22.87
CA ALA A 97 11.82 0.36 -21.93
C ALA A 97 10.46 0.07 -22.56
N HIS A 98 10.25 0.53 -23.79
CA HIS A 98 9.00 0.31 -24.54
C HIS A 98 8.79 -1.18 -24.87
N ASP A 99 9.80 -1.84 -25.39
CA ASP A 99 9.75 -3.26 -25.74
C ASP A 99 9.51 -4.14 -24.51
N ARG A 100 10.15 -3.79 -23.38
CA ARG A 100 9.90 -4.48 -22.10
C ARG A 100 8.48 -4.29 -21.60
N LEU A 101 7.92 -3.10 -21.74
CA LEU A 101 6.52 -2.83 -21.38
C LEU A 101 5.57 -3.65 -22.25
N ASP A 102 5.75 -3.64 -23.55
CA ASP A 102 4.90 -4.39 -24.49
C ASP A 102 4.97 -5.89 -24.23
N SER A 103 6.15 -6.41 -23.94
CA SER A 103 6.32 -7.81 -23.53
C SER A 103 5.55 -8.13 -22.24
N ALA A 104 5.66 -7.27 -21.22
CA ALA A 104 4.97 -7.43 -19.94
C ALA A 104 3.44 -7.37 -20.10
N LEU A 105 2.93 -6.42 -20.87
CA LEU A 105 1.50 -6.28 -21.15
C LEU A 105 0.96 -7.44 -21.99
N GLY A 106 1.72 -7.90 -22.97
CA GLY A 106 1.36 -9.06 -23.79
C GLY A 106 1.19 -10.33 -22.95
N GLU A 107 2.09 -10.57 -22.03
CA GLU A 107 1.99 -11.71 -21.11
C GLU A 107 0.83 -11.57 -20.11
N TYR A 108 0.65 -10.38 -19.56
CA TYR A 108 -0.47 -10.10 -18.66
C TYR A 108 -1.81 -10.39 -19.35
N LYS A 109 -1.98 -9.89 -20.60
CA LYS A 109 -3.17 -10.15 -21.40
C LYS A 109 -3.41 -11.63 -21.65
N ARG A 110 -2.34 -12.40 -21.96
CA ARG A 110 -2.46 -13.86 -22.14
C ARG A 110 -2.93 -14.58 -20.87
N ARG A 111 -2.44 -14.17 -19.71
CA ARG A 111 -2.83 -14.79 -18.43
C ARG A 111 -4.28 -14.52 -18.07
N ILE A 112 -4.77 -13.29 -18.25
CA ILE A 112 -6.17 -12.97 -17.96
C ILE A 112 -7.15 -13.50 -19.01
N ALA A 113 -6.72 -13.67 -20.25
CA ALA A 113 -7.56 -14.25 -21.30
C ALA A 113 -7.67 -15.78 -21.21
N GLY A 114 -6.79 -16.42 -20.47
CA GLY A 114 -6.78 -17.87 -20.25
C GLY A 114 -7.51 -18.32 -18.98
N VAL A 115 -8.23 -17.40 -18.33
CA VAL A 115 -9.07 -17.67 -17.14
C VAL A 115 -10.48 -17.98 -17.54
#